data_51c89307be8b33996858e83eb74b063e
#
_entry.id   51c89307be8b33996858e83eb74b063e
#
_cell.length_a   1.000
_cell.length_b   1.000
_cell.length_c   1.000
_cell.angle_alpha   90.00
_cell.angle_beta   90.00
_cell.angle_gamma   90.00
#
_symmetry.space_group_name_H-M   'P 1'
#
loop_
_entity.id
_entity.type
_entity.pdbx_description
1 polymer ?
#
loop_
_entity_poly.entity_id
_entity_poly.type
_entity_poly.pdbx_seq_one_letter_code
_entity_poly.pdbx_strand_id
1 'polypeptide(L)'
;MISLTINQGSMLNVLERLDAASLPPAKRWRITQQIGREVAKVNRQRIRAGKAPDGSKWAPTKSKRKHKRLTGLSKRLRSRGTEDAAIIDFDTHFVGMLANQHHQGMSQPFTAAPPKPAQPRKSEQGKKKEPFKPTDSPCTRSQAQRLRALGYKVLSDRSARRRYRKPSLKWIREHVSVTRAAILIRTTTGETRKNRWTVETPARPMLPEANNQELMAIAAKAFKKMGWGAGQ
;
A
#
# COMPACT_ATOMS: atom_id res chain seq x y z
N MET A 1 -1.93 -9.26 -13.08
CA MET A 1 -0.77 -9.84 -12.36
C MET A 1 0.48 -9.23 -12.95
N ILE A 2 1.44 -8.75 -12.14
CA ILE A 2 2.75 -8.35 -12.63
C ILE A 2 3.64 -9.56 -12.55
N SER A 3 4.18 -10.00 -13.68
CA SER A 3 5.25 -10.96 -13.81
C SER A 3 6.29 -10.45 -14.79
N LEU A 4 7.54 -10.74 -14.56
CA LEU A 4 8.63 -10.49 -15.48
C LEU A 4 9.14 -11.83 -16.01
N THR A 5 8.97 -12.04 -17.30
CA THR A 5 9.51 -13.20 -18.00
C THR A 5 10.69 -12.77 -18.84
N ILE A 6 11.85 -13.35 -18.58
CA ILE A 6 13.09 -13.07 -19.27
C ILE A 6 13.45 -14.29 -20.10
N ASN A 7 13.32 -14.17 -21.41
CA ASN A 7 13.69 -15.23 -22.35
C ASN A 7 15.18 -15.13 -22.71
N GLN A 8 15.89 -16.23 -22.73
CA GLN A 8 17.30 -16.28 -23.17
C GLN A 8 17.43 -15.70 -24.59
N GLY A 9 16.49 -16.03 -25.48
CA GLY A 9 16.51 -15.61 -26.86
C GLY A 9 16.44 -14.09 -27.07
N SER A 10 15.92 -13.31 -26.14
CA SER A 10 15.84 -11.84 -26.23
C SER A 10 17.10 -11.11 -25.76
N MET A 11 18.01 -11.83 -25.10
CA MET A 11 19.18 -11.23 -24.43
C MET A 11 20.51 -11.55 -25.08
N LEU A 12 20.56 -12.52 -25.96
CA LEU A 12 21.77 -13.02 -26.58
C LEU A 12 21.80 -12.66 -28.06
N ASN A 13 23.00 -12.43 -28.61
CA ASN A 13 23.18 -12.33 -30.06
C ASN A 13 22.96 -13.73 -30.72
N VAL A 14 22.91 -13.80 -32.03
CA VAL A 14 22.52 -15.03 -32.77
C VAL A 14 23.47 -16.20 -32.46
N LEU A 15 24.77 -15.96 -32.38
CA LEU A 15 25.77 -16.99 -32.08
C LEU A 15 25.62 -17.52 -30.64
N GLU A 16 25.50 -16.61 -29.70
CA GLU A 16 25.24 -16.98 -28.30
C GLU A 16 23.92 -17.73 -28.12
N ARG A 17 22.89 -17.43 -28.96
CA ARG A 17 21.64 -18.18 -28.97
C ARG A 17 21.80 -19.60 -29.44
N LEU A 18 22.59 -19.81 -30.49
CA LEU A 18 22.88 -21.14 -31.02
C LEU A 18 23.68 -21.97 -30.01
N ASP A 19 24.68 -21.36 -29.37
CA ASP A 19 25.46 -22.02 -28.32
C ASP A 19 24.59 -22.34 -27.10
N ALA A 20 23.69 -21.40 -26.72
CA ALA A 20 22.75 -21.62 -25.63
C ALA A 20 21.76 -22.76 -25.94
N ALA A 21 21.30 -22.87 -27.18
CA ALA A 21 20.40 -23.93 -27.60
C ALA A 21 21.08 -25.32 -27.63
N SER A 22 22.39 -25.36 -27.85
CA SER A 22 23.19 -26.61 -27.84
C SER A 22 23.40 -27.19 -26.45
N LEU A 23 23.17 -26.41 -25.39
CA LEU A 23 23.36 -26.86 -24.01
C LEU A 23 22.30 -27.88 -23.59
N PRO A 24 22.71 -28.86 -22.78
CA PRO A 24 21.75 -29.78 -22.15
C PRO A 24 20.68 -29.00 -21.33
N PRO A 25 19.41 -29.46 -21.33
CA PRO A 25 18.30 -28.81 -20.63
C PRO A 25 18.59 -28.47 -19.16
N ALA A 26 19.29 -29.36 -18.46
CA ALA A 26 19.69 -29.16 -17.08
C ALA A 26 20.64 -27.95 -16.88
N LYS A 27 21.54 -27.70 -17.83
CA LYS A 27 22.45 -26.54 -17.79
C LYS A 27 21.66 -25.25 -18.10
N ARG A 28 20.80 -25.27 -19.12
CA ARG A 28 19.91 -24.14 -19.45
C ARG A 28 19.07 -23.74 -18.25
N TRP A 29 18.41 -24.70 -17.62
CA TRP A 29 17.63 -24.48 -16.39
C TRP A 29 18.44 -23.83 -15.26
N ARG A 30 19.68 -24.29 -15.01
CA ARG A 30 20.54 -23.70 -13.97
C ARG A 30 20.87 -22.23 -14.27
N ILE A 31 21.14 -21.91 -15.52
CA ILE A 31 21.45 -20.53 -15.96
C ILE A 31 20.23 -19.63 -15.74
N THR A 32 19.07 -20.00 -16.24
CA THR A 32 17.82 -19.23 -16.07
C THR A 32 17.46 -19.05 -14.61
N GLN A 33 17.62 -20.10 -13.81
CA GLN A 33 17.42 -20.05 -12.36
C GLN A 33 18.37 -19.05 -11.69
N GLN A 34 19.64 -19.01 -12.09
CA GLN A 34 20.62 -18.07 -11.55
C GLN A 34 20.30 -16.63 -11.96
N ILE A 35 19.96 -16.40 -13.24
CA ILE A 35 19.50 -15.08 -13.71
C ILE A 35 18.29 -14.62 -12.90
N GLY A 36 17.28 -15.47 -12.75
CA GLY A 36 16.08 -15.15 -11.99
C GLY A 36 16.37 -14.78 -10.53
N ARG A 37 17.28 -15.50 -9.88
CA ARG A 37 17.71 -15.19 -8.50
C ARG A 37 18.39 -13.83 -8.38
N GLU A 38 19.31 -13.51 -9.27
CA GLU A 38 20.04 -12.23 -9.25
C GLU A 38 19.09 -11.05 -9.55
N VAL A 39 18.23 -11.18 -10.56
CA VAL A 39 17.21 -10.15 -10.88
C VAL A 39 16.23 -9.97 -9.72
N ALA A 40 15.74 -11.05 -9.12
CA ALA A 40 14.87 -10.97 -7.95
C ALA A 40 15.57 -10.31 -6.76
N LYS A 41 16.87 -10.57 -6.55
CA LYS A 41 17.67 -9.94 -5.50
C LYS A 41 17.74 -8.42 -5.68
N VAL A 42 18.08 -7.96 -6.89
CA VAL A 42 18.15 -6.52 -7.21
C VAL A 42 16.79 -5.85 -7.02
N ASN A 43 15.71 -6.44 -7.53
CA ASN A 43 14.37 -5.88 -7.39
C ASN A 43 13.89 -5.86 -5.92
N ARG A 44 14.22 -6.88 -5.11
CA ARG A 44 13.95 -6.84 -3.66
C ARG A 44 14.65 -5.66 -2.98
N GLN A 45 15.90 -5.37 -3.35
CA GLN A 45 16.65 -4.25 -2.80
C GLN A 45 16.00 -2.91 -3.19
N ARG A 46 15.57 -2.76 -4.47
CA ARG A 46 14.87 -1.57 -4.96
C ARG A 46 13.55 -1.32 -4.24
N ILE A 47 12.72 -2.35 -4.13
CA ILE A 47 11.45 -2.25 -3.41
C ILE A 47 11.67 -1.82 -1.94
N ARG A 48 12.68 -2.37 -1.26
CA ARG A 48 13.05 -1.95 0.10
C ARG A 48 13.55 -0.51 0.16
N ALA A 49 14.30 -0.09 -0.84
CA ALA A 49 14.81 1.28 -0.95
C ALA A 49 13.72 2.28 -1.35
N GLY A 50 12.59 1.80 -1.89
CA GLY A 50 11.52 2.65 -2.45
C GLY A 50 11.95 3.35 -3.74
N LYS A 51 12.67 2.61 -4.59
CA LYS A 51 13.16 3.07 -5.90
C LYS A 51 12.49 2.30 -7.03
N ALA A 52 12.25 2.99 -8.13
CA ALA A 52 11.82 2.40 -9.38
C ALA A 52 13.02 1.76 -10.15
N PRO A 53 12.77 0.97 -11.21
CA PRO A 53 13.83 0.36 -12.01
C PRO A 53 14.80 1.35 -12.66
N ASP A 54 14.34 2.57 -12.97
CA ASP A 54 15.14 3.68 -13.48
C ASP A 54 16.02 4.37 -12.42
N GLY A 55 15.95 3.92 -11.16
CA GLY A 55 16.66 4.50 -10.04
C GLY A 55 15.94 5.66 -9.35
N SER A 56 14.87 6.19 -9.93
CA SER A 56 14.08 7.27 -9.35
C SER A 56 13.43 6.86 -8.03
N LYS A 57 13.26 7.79 -7.11
CA LYS A 57 12.55 7.52 -5.84
C LYS A 57 11.05 7.54 -6.06
N TRP A 58 10.34 6.58 -5.47
CA TRP A 58 8.89 6.59 -5.48
C TRP A 58 8.31 7.83 -4.81
N ALA A 59 7.17 8.29 -5.31
CA ALA A 59 6.45 9.41 -4.73
C ALA A 59 6.22 9.21 -3.21
N PRO A 60 6.44 10.26 -2.40
CA PRO A 60 6.27 10.18 -0.96
C PRO A 60 4.83 9.84 -0.60
N THR A 61 4.64 9.17 0.53
CA THR A 61 3.31 8.86 1.02
C THR A 61 2.77 10.02 1.85
N LYS A 62 1.47 10.32 1.71
CA LYS A 62 0.78 11.32 2.55
C LYS A 62 0.71 10.90 4.04
N SER A 63 1.10 9.68 4.38
CA SER A 63 1.05 9.16 5.74
C SER A 63 2.27 9.60 6.56
N LYS A 64 2.03 10.13 7.75
CA LYS A 64 3.08 10.47 8.74
C LYS A 64 3.76 9.25 9.39
N ARG A 65 3.45 8.02 8.96
CA ARG A 65 4.04 6.80 9.50
C ARG A 65 5.52 6.71 9.09
N LYS A 66 6.39 6.40 10.06
CA LYS A 66 7.84 6.25 9.85
C LYS A 66 8.22 5.04 8.98
N HIS A 67 7.35 4.02 8.89
CA HIS A 67 7.65 2.82 8.13
C HIS A 67 7.43 3.01 6.63
N LYS A 68 8.41 2.58 5.83
CA LYS A 68 8.31 2.55 4.37
C LYS A 68 7.19 1.61 3.96
N ARG A 69 6.29 2.06 3.09
CA ARG A 69 5.24 1.22 2.53
C ARG A 69 5.81 0.22 1.53
N LEU A 70 5.09 -0.87 1.31
CA LEU A 70 5.37 -1.90 0.31
C LEU A 70 6.64 -2.73 0.55
N THR A 71 7.42 -2.48 1.62
CA THR A 71 8.60 -3.30 1.91
C THR A 71 8.27 -4.78 2.10
N GLY A 72 7.05 -5.10 2.54
CA GLY A 72 6.55 -6.47 2.64
C GLY A 72 6.50 -7.21 1.30
N LEU A 73 6.24 -6.49 0.19
CA LEU A 73 6.20 -7.08 -1.16
C LEU A 73 7.56 -7.64 -1.58
N SER A 74 8.67 -7.02 -1.12
CA SER A 74 10.01 -7.54 -1.42
C SER A 74 10.24 -8.96 -0.91
N LYS A 75 9.59 -9.35 0.20
CA LYS A 75 9.69 -10.70 0.76
C LYS A 75 8.87 -11.73 -0.02
N ARG A 76 7.86 -11.25 -0.74
CA ARG A 76 6.90 -12.07 -1.50
C ARG A 76 7.30 -12.25 -2.97
N LEU A 77 8.36 -11.57 -3.42
CA LEU A 77 8.89 -11.75 -4.77
C LEU A 77 9.61 -13.09 -4.87
N ARG A 78 9.22 -13.89 -5.85
CA ARG A 78 9.78 -15.22 -6.15
C ARG A 78 10.44 -15.21 -7.53
N SER A 79 11.35 -16.15 -7.75
CA SER A 79 11.90 -16.41 -9.07
C SER A 79 11.88 -17.91 -9.34
N ARG A 80 11.50 -18.26 -10.56
CA ARG A 80 11.50 -19.62 -11.07
C ARG A 80 12.24 -19.64 -12.39
N GLY A 81 13.12 -20.62 -12.60
CA GLY A 81 13.75 -20.89 -13.89
C GLY A 81 12.99 -22.00 -14.60
N THR A 82 12.79 -21.84 -15.89
CA THR A 82 12.49 -22.91 -16.83
C THR A 82 13.72 -23.15 -17.71
N GLU A 83 13.68 -24.06 -18.66
CA GLU A 83 14.80 -24.28 -19.59
C GLU A 83 15.12 -23.03 -20.41
N ASP A 84 14.10 -22.26 -20.80
CA ASP A 84 14.24 -21.16 -21.74
C ASP A 84 14.00 -19.79 -21.14
N ALA A 85 13.46 -19.71 -19.91
CA ALA A 85 13.08 -18.43 -19.32
C ALA A 85 13.25 -18.40 -17.80
N ALA A 86 13.57 -17.21 -17.27
CA ALA A 86 13.46 -16.90 -15.87
C ALA A 86 12.18 -16.11 -15.62
N ILE A 87 11.31 -16.65 -14.76
CA ILE A 87 10.03 -16.03 -14.40
C ILE A 87 10.16 -15.43 -13.00
N ILE A 88 9.83 -14.15 -12.89
CA ILE A 88 9.82 -13.42 -11.62
C ILE A 88 8.39 -12.97 -11.36
N ASP A 89 7.82 -13.47 -10.29
CA ASP A 89 6.44 -13.20 -9.89
C ASP A 89 6.31 -13.04 -8.37
N PHE A 90 5.10 -12.78 -7.91
CA PHE A 90 4.79 -12.76 -6.49
C PHE A 90 4.21 -14.11 -6.06
N ASP A 91 4.46 -14.50 -4.80
CA ASP A 91 4.15 -15.83 -4.25
C ASP A 91 2.66 -16.21 -4.29
N THR A 92 1.76 -15.24 -4.30
CA THR A 92 0.32 -15.47 -4.38
C THR A 92 -0.34 -14.53 -5.40
N HIS A 93 -1.43 -15.00 -6.01
CA HIS A 93 -2.23 -14.21 -6.95
C HIS A 93 -2.68 -12.86 -6.35
N PHE A 94 -3.15 -12.88 -5.09
CA PHE A 94 -3.59 -11.66 -4.39
C PHE A 94 -2.47 -10.63 -4.24
N VAL A 95 -1.27 -11.08 -3.83
CA VAL A 95 -0.11 -10.21 -3.70
C VAL A 95 0.34 -9.67 -5.06
N GLY A 96 0.28 -10.50 -6.12
CA GLY A 96 0.56 -10.09 -7.49
C GLY A 96 -0.43 -9.03 -8.00
N MET A 97 -1.72 -9.19 -7.70
CA MET A 97 -2.75 -8.19 -8.03
C MET A 97 -2.50 -6.86 -7.29
N LEU A 98 -2.22 -6.93 -5.99
CA LEU A 98 -1.89 -5.73 -5.19
C LEU A 98 -0.62 -5.03 -5.72
N ALA A 99 0.41 -5.81 -6.05
CA ALA A 99 1.63 -5.28 -6.64
C ALA A 99 1.36 -4.59 -7.99
N ASN A 100 0.48 -5.17 -8.84
CA ASN A 100 0.08 -4.58 -10.11
C ASN A 100 -0.63 -3.23 -9.91
N GLN A 101 -1.57 -3.15 -8.98
CA GLN A 101 -2.26 -1.90 -8.64
C GLN A 101 -1.27 -0.78 -8.23
N HIS A 102 -0.25 -1.13 -7.47
CA HIS A 102 0.78 -0.18 -7.09
C HIS A 102 1.78 0.11 -8.22
N HIS A 103 2.05 -0.84 -9.09
CA HIS A 103 2.96 -0.68 -10.22
C HIS A 103 2.43 0.34 -11.22
N GLN A 104 1.20 0.17 -11.63
CA GLN A 104 0.55 1.04 -12.62
C GLN A 104 -0.02 2.32 -12.02
N GLY A 105 -0.26 2.31 -10.71
CA GLY A 105 -1.09 3.32 -10.07
C GLY A 105 -2.57 3.06 -10.32
N MET A 106 -3.42 3.52 -9.42
CA MET A 106 -4.85 3.33 -9.55
C MET A 106 -5.61 4.49 -8.92
N SER A 107 -6.68 4.90 -9.57
CA SER A 107 -7.67 5.82 -9.02
C SER A 107 -8.95 5.02 -8.75
N GLN A 108 -9.31 4.84 -7.49
CA GLN A 108 -10.51 4.11 -7.10
C GLN A 108 -11.51 5.03 -6.41
N PRO A 109 -12.76 5.09 -6.90
CA PRO A 109 -13.84 5.75 -6.19
C PRO A 109 -14.30 4.86 -5.02
N PHE A 110 -14.40 5.44 -3.85
CA PHE A 110 -14.98 4.83 -2.66
C PHE A 110 -16.26 5.54 -2.29
N THR A 111 -17.27 4.76 -1.94
CA THR A 111 -18.52 5.25 -1.37
C THR A 111 -18.54 4.88 0.11
N ALA A 112 -18.98 5.80 0.96
CA ALA A 112 -19.20 5.48 2.37
C ALA A 112 -20.21 4.32 2.45
N ALA A 113 -19.83 3.24 3.13
CA ALA A 113 -20.79 2.20 3.41
C ALA A 113 -22.00 2.82 4.17
N PRO A 114 -23.23 2.42 3.84
CA PRO A 114 -24.37 2.81 4.64
C PRO A 114 -24.10 2.42 6.09
N PRO A 115 -24.56 3.20 7.08
CA PRO A 115 -24.41 2.83 8.48
C PRO A 115 -24.97 1.43 8.65
N LYS A 116 -24.14 0.49 9.09
CA LYS A 116 -24.61 -0.86 9.37
C LYS A 116 -25.76 -0.74 10.37
N PRO A 117 -26.92 -1.37 10.11
CA PRO A 117 -27.94 -1.47 11.11
C PRO A 117 -27.30 -2.01 12.38
N ALA A 118 -27.57 -1.39 13.52
CA ALA A 118 -26.99 -1.79 14.80
C ALA A 118 -27.26 -3.28 15.00
N GLN A 119 -26.25 -4.11 14.78
CA GLN A 119 -26.39 -5.54 15.07
C GLN A 119 -26.63 -5.66 16.56
N PRO A 120 -27.67 -6.39 16.99
CA PRO A 120 -27.88 -6.66 18.38
C PRO A 120 -26.63 -7.37 18.91
N ARG A 121 -25.92 -6.72 19.83
CA ARG A 121 -24.78 -7.38 20.51
C ARG A 121 -25.31 -8.66 21.12
N LYS A 122 -24.67 -9.82 20.82
CA LYS A 122 -24.98 -11.09 21.47
C LYS A 122 -24.99 -10.85 22.98
N SER A 123 -26.12 -11.04 23.61
CA SER A 123 -26.27 -10.86 25.04
C SER A 123 -25.43 -11.90 25.77
N GLU A 124 -24.56 -11.46 26.65
CA GLU A 124 -24.26 -12.28 27.83
C GLU A 124 -25.57 -12.55 28.55
N GLN A 125 -25.82 -13.83 28.84
CA GLN A 125 -27.05 -14.32 29.38
C GLN A 125 -27.46 -13.55 30.65
N GLY A 126 -28.63 -12.95 30.65
CA GLY A 126 -29.33 -12.53 31.85
C GLY A 126 -29.46 -11.04 32.14
N LYS A 127 -28.85 -10.11 31.40
CA LYS A 127 -29.08 -8.66 31.59
C LYS A 127 -30.04 -8.14 30.53
N LYS A 128 -31.19 -7.59 30.92
CA LYS A 128 -32.12 -6.87 30.03
C LYS A 128 -31.32 -5.82 29.28
N LYS A 129 -31.28 -5.93 27.93
CA LYS A 129 -30.59 -4.99 27.05
C LYS A 129 -31.32 -3.67 27.09
N GLU A 130 -30.73 -2.65 27.69
CA GLU A 130 -31.11 -1.32 27.34
C GLU A 130 -30.76 -1.06 25.86
N PRO A 131 -31.69 -0.46 25.08
CA PRO A 131 -31.39 -0.14 23.69
C PRO A 131 -30.18 0.80 23.66
N PHE A 132 -29.13 0.40 22.90
CA PHE A 132 -27.93 1.21 22.70
C PHE A 132 -28.36 2.60 22.17
N LYS A 133 -28.25 3.61 23.01
CA LYS A 133 -28.40 5.00 22.61
C LYS A 133 -27.06 5.48 22.05
N PRO A 134 -26.87 5.62 20.72
CA PRO A 134 -25.60 6.06 20.14
C PRO A 134 -25.20 7.49 20.53
N THR A 135 -26.06 8.17 21.27
CA THR A 135 -25.91 9.56 21.70
C THR A 135 -25.07 9.77 22.96
N ASP A 136 -24.83 8.72 23.74
CA ASP A 136 -24.24 8.87 25.08
C ASP A 136 -22.70 8.73 25.14
N SER A 137 -22.06 8.37 24.04
CA SER A 137 -20.59 8.33 24.01
C SER A 137 -19.99 9.73 24.02
N PRO A 138 -19.02 10.01 24.93
CA PRO A 138 -18.36 11.31 25.00
C PRO A 138 -17.61 11.60 23.69
N CYS A 139 -17.55 12.86 23.28
CA CYS A 139 -16.90 13.23 22.03
C CYS A 139 -15.39 12.93 22.07
N THR A 140 -14.81 12.64 20.91
CA THR A 140 -13.38 12.39 20.79
C THR A 140 -12.56 13.66 21.04
N ARG A 141 -11.30 13.48 21.48
CA ARG A 141 -10.39 14.60 21.68
C ARG A 141 -10.23 15.47 20.43
N SER A 142 -10.19 14.87 19.24
CA SER A 142 -10.09 15.59 17.97
C SER A 142 -11.34 16.41 17.67
N GLN A 143 -12.54 15.88 17.95
CA GLN A 143 -13.78 16.64 17.83
C GLN A 143 -13.84 17.83 18.80
N ALA A 144 -13.43 17.62 20.06
CA ALA A 144 -13.36 18.68 21.06
C ALA A 144 -12.38 19.79 20.66
N GLN A 145 -11.20 19.44 20.12
CA GLN A 145 -10.24 20.39 19.59
C GLN A 145 -10.83 21.20 18.40
N ARG A 146 -11.51 20.52 17.48
CA ARG A 146 -12.12 21.17 16.32
C ARG A 146 -13.26 22.11 16.73
N LEU A 147 -14.13 21.71 17.67
CA LEU A 147 -15.18 22.59 18.22
C LEU A 147 -14.58 23.84 18.87
N ARG A 148 -13.52 23.67 19.66
CA ARG A 148 -12.85 24.82 20.30
C ARG A 148 -12.19 25.75 19.29
N ALA A 149 -11.59 25.21 18.23
CA ALA A 149 -11.01 25.97 17.13
C ALA A 149 -12.09 26.75 16.34
N LEU A 150 -13.27 26.18 16.17
CA LEU A 150 -14.43 26.80 15.54
C LEU A 150 -15.12 27.84 16.43
N GLY A 151 -14.60 28.11 17.63
CA GLY A 151 -15.14 29.13 18.50
C GLY A 151 -16.35 28.71 19.33
N TYR A 152 -16.54 27.40 19.56
CA TYR A 152 -17.63 26.89 20.39
C TYR A 152 -17.60 27.53 21.79
N LYS A 153 -18.71 28.11 22.19
CA LYS A 153 -18.90 28.81 23.46
C LYS A 153 -20.09 28.22 24.20
N VAL A 154 -20.03 28.22 25.50
CA VAL A 154 -21.11 27.78 26.40
C VAL A 154 -21.50 28.92 27.33
N LEU A 155 -22.75 28.90 27.76
CA LEU A 155 -23.24 29.87 28.72
C LEU A 155 -22.51 29.68 30.06
N SER A 156 -22.15 30.74 30.72
CA SER A 156 -21.50 30.70 32.05
C SER A 156 -22.56 30.66 33.13
N ASP A 157 -22.57 29.58 33.92
CA ASP A 157 -23.52 29.42 35.05
C ASP A 157 -23.19 30.31 36.25
N ARG A 158 -22.01 30.96 36.25
CA ARG A 158 -21.52 31.78 37.39
C ARG A 158 -21.86 33.25 37.30
N SER A 159 -22.63 33.65 36.30
CA SER A 159 -22.92 35.10 36.09
C SER A 159 -24.42 35.33 35.98
N ALA A 160 -24.98 36.25 36.78
CA ALA A 160 -26.35 36.74 36.64
C ALA A 160 -26.62 37.36 35.25
N ARG A 161 -25.57 37.79 34.54
CA ARG A 161 -25.64 38.24 33.15
C ARG A 161 -25.19 37.13 32.23
N ARG A 162 -25.98 36.83 31.18
CA ARG A 162 -25.68 35.78 30.16
C ARG A 162 -24.34 36.02 29.46
N ARG A 163 -23.24 35.51 30.04
CA ARG A 163 -21.89 35.58 29.46
C ARG A 163 -21.49 34.25 28.86
N TYR A 164 -20.95 34.28 27.64
CA TYR A 164 -20.44 33.10 26.98
C TYR A 164 -18.96 32.90 27.30
N ARG A 165 -18.55 31.69 27.64
CA ARG A 165 -17.15 31.32 27.88
C ARG A 165 -16.69 30.26 26.90
N LYS A 166 -15.40 30.21 26.61
CA LYS A 166 -14.78 29.12 25.87
C LYS A 166 -14.54 27.94 26.83
N PRO A 167 -15.17 26.76 26.63
CA PRO A 167 -15.00 25.62 27.51
C PRO A 167 -13.64 24.97 27.35
N SER A 168 -13.18 24.27 28.42
CA SER A 168 -11.99 23.44 28.35
C SER A 168 -12.23 22.20 27.49
N LEU A 169 -11.15 21.59 26.94
CA LEU A 169 -11.28 20.34 26.18
C LEU A 169 -11.87 19.20 27.02
N LYS A 170 -11.53 19.15 28.32
CA LYS A 170 -12.07 18.18 29.26
C LYS A 170 -13.58 18.37 29.39
N TRP A 171 -14.03 19.59 29.62
CA TRP A 171 -15.46 19.92 29.72
C TRP A 171 -16.25 19.54 28.46
N ILE A 172 -15.73 19.87 27.26
CA ILE A 172 -16.38 19.49 25.99
C ILE A 172 -16.54 17.98 25.86
N ARG A 173 -15.51 17.21 26.24
CA ARG A 173 -15.57 15.76 26.18
C ARG A 173 -16.57 15.13 27.15
N GLU A 174 -16.77 15.74 28.29
CA GLU A 174 -17.70 15.27 29.31
C GLU A 174 -19.17 15.62 28.98
N HIS A 175 -19.41 16.78 28.36
CA HIS A 175 -20.75 17.32 28.19
C HIS A 175 -21.29 17.27 26.75
N VAL A 176 -20.46 16.95 25.77
CA VAL A 176 -20.85 16.87 24.36
C VAL A 176 -20.66 15.46 23.83
N SER A 177 -21.72 14.85 23.34
CA SER A 177 -21.64 13.52 22.71
C SER A 177 -20.99 13.57 21.33
N VAL A 178 -20.48 12.42 20.86
CA VAL A 178 -19.87 12.27 19.52
C VAL A 178 -20.81 12.77 18.42
N THR A 179 -22.09 12.42 18.51
CA THR A 179 -23.12 12.80 17.52
C THR A 179 -23.37 14.30 17.53
N ARG A 180 -23.55 14.89 18.71
CA ARG A 180 -23.77 16.32 18.88
C ARG A 180 -22.55 17.13 18.42
N ALA A 181 -21.36 16.69 18.76
CA ALA A 181 -20.12 17.31 18.29
C ALA A 181 -20.02 17.29 16.76
N ALA A 182 -20.36 16.16 16.12
CA ALA A 182 -20.34 16.04 14.66
C ALA A 182 -21.36 16.96 13.97
N ILE A 183 -22.57 17.11 14.54
CA ILE A 183 -23.60 18.02 14.02
C ILE A 183 -23.10 19.47 14.15
N LEU A 184 -22.65 19.88 15.34
CA LEU A 184 -22.18 21.24 15.58
C LEU A 184 -21.00 21.61 14.66
N ILE A 185 -20.05 20.71 14.46
CA ILE A 185 -18.92 20.93 13.53
C ILE A 185 -19.46 21.19 12.13
N ARG A 186 -20.37 20.35 11.64
CA ARG A 186 -20.94 20.48 10.30
C ARG A 186 -21.73 21.77 10.12
N THR A 187 -22.61 22.10 11.05
CA THR A 187 -23.40 23.32 10.98
C THR A 187 -22.53 24.58 10.99
N THR A 188 -21.43 24.56 11.75
CA THR A 188 -20.51 25.69 11.83
C THR A 188 -19.58 25.77 10.61
N THR A 189 -19.18 24.67 10.02
CA THR A 189 -18.28 24.65 8.85
C THR A 189 -19.00 24.65 7.51
N GLY A 190 -20.31 24.42 7.49
CA GLY A 190 -21.07 24.24 6.25
C GLY A 190 -20.69 22.96 5.48
N GLU A 191 -19.82 22.11 6.05
CA GLU A 191 -19.36 20.90 5.37
C GLU A 191 -20.46 19.85 5.31
N THR A 192 -20.85 19.46 4.10
CA THR A 192 -21.71 18.30 3.87
C THR A 192 -20.92 17.00 4.07
N ARG A 193 -21.61 15.94 4.50
CA ARG A 193 -20.97 14.62 4.63
C ARG A 193 -20.53 14.13 3.25
N LYS A 194 -19.23 13.96 3.06
CA LYS A 194 -18.71 13.32 1.85
C LYS A 194 -19.07 11.84 1.87
N ASN A 195 -19.99 11.45 1.01
CA ASN A 195 -20.39 10.05 0.84
C ASN A 195 -19.53 9.34 -0.21
N ARG A 196 -18.79 10.08 -1.03
CA ARG A 196 -17.91 9.57 -2.07
C ARG A 196 -16.56 10.28 -2.00
N TRP A 197 -15.50 9.55 -2.18
CA TRP A 197 -14.14 10.09 -2.32
C TRP A 197 -13.33 9.19 -3.24
N THR A 198 -12.37 9.76 -3.92
CA THR A 198 -11.45 9.03 -4.79
C THR A 198 -10.13 8.84 -4.06
N VAL A 199 -9.64 7.62 -4.03
CA VAL A 199 -8.30 7.31 -3.53
C VAL A 199 -7.38 7.12 -4.72
N GLU A 200 -6.45 8.05 -4.87
CA GLU A 200 -5.41 7.97 -5.89
C GLU A 200 -4.18 7.29 -5.30
N THR A 201 -3.77 6.21 -5.91
CA THR A 201 -2.53 5.51 -5.61
C THR A 201 -1.52 5.87 -6.69
N PRO A 202 -0.46 6.60 -6.39
CA PRO A 202 0.54 6.94 -7.39
C PRO A 202 1.26 5.69 -7.91
N ALA A 203 1.61 5.71 -9.20
CA ALA A 203 2.38 4.64 -9.82
C ALA A 203 3.73 4.45 -9.11
N ARG A 204 4.10 3.20 -8.88
CA ARG A 204 5.36 2.78 -8.28
C ARG A 204 5.90 1.58 -9.02
N PRO A 205 6.57 1.78 -10.15
CA PRO A 205 7.16 0.69 -10.91
C PRO A 205 8.06 -0.18 -10.02
N MET A 206 7.85 -1.50 -10.02
CA MET A 206 8.56 -2.45 -9.15
C MET A 206 9.46 -3.39 -9.94
N LEU A 207 9.05 -3.75 -11.14
CA LEU A 207 9.80 -4.63 -12.02
C LEU A 207 10.20 -3.85 -13.28
N PRO A 208 11.41 -4.04 -13.81
CA PRO A 208 11.85 -3.44 -15.06
C PRO A 208 11.11 -4.08 -16.25
N GLU A 209 11.14 -3.41 -17.39
CA GLU A 209 10.74 -4.01 -18.66
C GLU A 209 11.72 -5.11 -19.09
N ALA A 210 11.24 -6.09 -19.87
CA ALA A 210 12.01 -7.28 -20.23
C ALA A 210 13.32 -6.97 -20.99
N ASN A 211 13.37 -5.87 -21.75
CA ASN A 211 14.55 -5.48 -22.57
C ASN A 211 15.44 -4.42 -21.91
N ASN A 212 15.43 -4.30 -20.61
CA ASN A 212 16.23 -3.32 -19.89
C ASN A 212 17.73 -3.72 -19.93
N GLN A 213 18.62 -2.75 -20.24
CA GLN A 213 20.08 -2.94 -20.31
C GLN A 213 20.65 -3.56 -19.02
N GLU A 214 20.07 -3.23 -17.88
CA GLU A 214 20.49 -3.80 -16.60
C GLU A 214 20.21 -5.30 -16.50
N LEU A 215 19.07 -5.77 -17.04
CA LEU A 215 18.79 -7.20 -17.11
C LEU A 215 19.79 -7.93 -17.99
N MET A 216 20.20 -7.31 -19.12
CA MET A 216 21.26 -7.84 -19.99
C MET A 216 22.59 -7.95 -19.23
N ALA A 217 22.99 -6.91 -18.48
CA ALA A 217 24.20 -6.93 -17.68
C ALA A 217 24.16 -8.01 -16.56
N ILE A 218 23.01 -8.19 -15.91
CA ILE A 218 22.82 -9.25 -14.91
C ILE A 218 22.91 -10.63 -15.54
N ALA A 219 22.32 -10.82 -16.72
CA ALA A 219 22.37 -12.07 -17.46
C ALA A 219 23.81 -12.40 -17.89
N ALA A 220 24.50 -11.45 -18.51
CA ALA A 220 25.90 -11.62 -18.90
C ALA A 220 26.80 -12.00 -17.71
N LYS A 221 26.61 -11.35 -16.56
CA LYS A 221 27.32 -11.67 -15.33
C LYS A 221 26.98 -13.09 -14.82
N ALA A 222 25.74 -13.52 -14.93
CA ALA A 222 25.33 -14.87 -14.54
C ALA A 222 25.94 -15.91 -15.48
N PHE A 223 25.97 -15.67 -16.79
CA PHE A 223 26.63 -16.53 -17.77
C PHE A 223 28.12 -16.68 -17.47
N LYS A 224 28.84 -15.57 -17.26
CA LYS A 224 30.27 -15.58 -16.92
C LYS A 224 30.54 -16.39 -15.63
N LYS A 225 29.70 -16.23 -14.61
CA LYS A 225 29.82 -16.97 -13.34
C LYS A 225 29.62 -18.47 -13.51
N MET A 226 28.87 -18.90 -14.51
CA MET A 226 28.63 -20.31 -14.83
C MET A 226 29.68 -20.91 -15.78
N GLY A 227 30.76 -20.16 -16.02
CA GLY A 227 31.84 -20.59 -16.89
C GLY A 227 31.55 -20.48 -18.38
N TRP A 228 30.52 -19.75 -18.76
CA TRP A 228 30.20 -19.52 -20.15
C TRP A 228 30.91 -18.26 -20.66
N GLY A 229 31.55 -18.36 -21.81
CA GLY A 229 32.33 -17.26 -22.42
C GLY A 229 33.76 -17.11 -21.88
N ALA A 230 34.27 -18.09 -21.12
CA ALA A 230 35.66 -18.10 -20.65
C ALA A 230 36.58 -18.96 -21.54
N GLY A 231 36.12 -19.33 -22.73
CA GLY A 231 36.88 -20.18 -23.61
C GLY A 231 36.64 -19.90 -25.09
N GLN A 232 37.09 -18.76 -25.57
CA GLN A 232 37.60 -18.55 -26.92
C GLN A 232 38.54 -17.37 -26.90
#